data_97b44e94dd4f0089fb7923d63d4c9af2
#
_entry.id   97b44e94dd4f0089fb7923d63d4c9af2
#
_cell.length_a   1.000
_cell.length_b   1.000
_cell.length_c   1.000
_cell.angle_alpha   90.00
_cell.angle_beta   90.00
_cell.angle_gamma   90.00
#
_symmetry.space_group_name_H-M   'P 1'
#
loop_
_entity.id
_entity.type
_entity.pdbx_description
1 polymer ?
#
loop_
_entity_poly.entity_id
_entity_poly.type
_entity_poly.pdbx_seq_one_letter_code
_entity_poly.pdbx_strand_id
1 'polypeptide(L)'
;PPFCHVVINHKTGTAEENIIIWSPLAWNDRFAGTAGGGSSTGSYGHITVPNNVSRGWTIPYALINGFTAAITDAGNEAYGNNWGQNQQTGEIYWDRIENWRARSTHNMTVFGKAVAQILHDRPVKYAYMNGGSGGGRQSMAEAQEFPEDYDGIWACCPAINWAKFIICGFWPQAVMRSYGHPLHPKKLEYFADALQASVGGPDAYYRLEQHPVKFDPFTLVGQKSKAGVITQTDAEIMRKIWEGPRRKDGTPYWFGFQPGQKNWNKIIPIGWFYYPLFKKWPKPFPLADIWARWVTGDPKQNFDKITMEELEPLFDASSEKFPTCNIDNADLRPFAAHGGKLMIDHGWDDPLIPTRGTIDYYERVVKIFGGKEQVDAFCRLYITPGDNHGNCVGNGPGITQTDGIKALINWVEKGIAPEDIRVVQVDRKTGKTICERTQKPY
;
A
#
# COMPACT_ATOMS: atom_id res chain seq x y z
N PRO A 1 13.08 -23.74 13.50
CA PRO A 1 12.59 -24.50 14.66
C PRO A 1 11.56 -25.53 14.21
N PRO A 2 11.36 -26.63 14.99
CA PRO A 2 10.23 -27.53 14.79
C PRO A 2 8.90 -26.78 15.00
N PHE A 3 7.89 -27.11 14.18
CA PHE A 3 6.59 -26.44 14.23
C PHE A 3 5.46 -27.34 13.73
N CYS A 4 4.24 -27.00 14.14
CA CYS A 4 3.02 -27.57 13.57
C CYS A 4 2.59 -26.74 12.37
N HIS A 5 2.24 -27.42 11.28
CA HIS A 5 1.62 -26.82 10.09
C HIS A 5 0.16 -27.25 10.05
N VAL A 6 -0.74 -26.28 10.12
CA VAL A 6 -2.19 -26.50 10.06
C VAL A 6 -2.73 -25.76 8.84
N VAL A 7 -3.60 -26.42 8.09
CA VAL A 7 -4.37 -25.81 7.00
C VAL A 7 -5.84 -26.00 7.30
N ILE A 8 -6.58 -24.89 7.29
CA ILE A 8 -8.03 -24.88 7.48
C ILE A 8 -8.65 -24.44 6.17
N ASN A 9 -9.50 -25.27 5.60
CA ASN A 9 -10.40 -24.86 4.53
C ASN A 9 -11.70 -24.39 5.18
N HIS A 10 -12.03 -23.12 4.94
CA HIS A 10 -13.21 -22.48 5.52
C HIS A 10 -14.10 -21.91 4.42
N LYS A 11 -15.41 -22.11 4.55
CA LYS A 11 -16.40 -21.66 3.58
C LYS A 11 -17.39 -20.68 4.20
N THR A 12 -17.58 -19.55 3.55
CA THR A 12 -18.60 -18.55 3.91
C THR A 12 -19.41 -18.19 2.66
N GLY A 13 -20.66 -18.60 2.63
CA GLY A 13 -21.50 -18.43 1.43
C GLY A 13 -20.91 -19.18 0.22
N THR A 14 -20.62 -18.45 -0.85
CA THR A 14 -20.00 -18.97 -2.08
C THR A 14 -18.46 -18.84 -2.09
N ALA A 15 -17.89 -18.17 -1.09
CA ALA A 15 -16.46 -18.01 -0.96
C ALA A 15 -15.85 -19.12 -0.10
N GLU A 16 -14.78 -19.72 -0.57
CA GLU A 16 -14.03 -20.78 0.09
C GLU A 16 -12.57 -20.36 0.21
N GLU A 17 -12.05 -20.30 1.43
CA GLU A 17 -10.72 -19.78 1.72
C GLU A 17 -9.84 -20.82 2.39
N ASN A 18 -8.52 -20.73 2.18
CA ASN A 18 -7.53 -21.49 2.89
C ASN A 18 -6.83 -20.60 3.90
N ILE A 19 -6.77 -21.06 5.14
CA ILE A 19 -6.05 -20.42 6.25
C ILE A 19 -4.89 -21.34 6.61
N ILE A 20 -3.68 -20.81 6.51
CA ILE A 20 -2.44 -21.55 6.81
C ILE A 20 -1.87 -21.00 8.11
N ILE A 21 -1.62 -21.91 9.06
CA ILE A 21 -1.14 -21.56 10.40
C ILE A 21 0.11 -22.38 10.70
N TRP A 22 1.19 -21.70 11.07
CA TRP A 22 2.42 -22.31 11.57
C TRP A 22 2.61 -21.92 13.03
N SER A 23 2.77 -22.94 13.89
CA SER A 23 2.98 -22.75 15.33
C SER A 23 4.24 -23.45 15.80
N PRO A 24 5.25 -22.72 16.36
CA PRO A 24 6.49 -23.31 16.82
C PRO A 24 6.28 -24.10 18.12
N LEU A 25 7.04 -25.17 18.35
CA LEU A 25 6.99 -25.90 19.63
C LEU A 25 7.44 -25.00 20.81
N ALA A 26 8.42 -24.13 20.58
CA ALA A 26 8.84 -23.13 21.57
C ALA A 26 8.10 -21.80 21.34
N TRP A 27 6.81 -21.79 21.68
CA TRP A 27 5.94 -20.63 21.50
C TRP A 27 6.13 -19.59 22.61
N ASN A 28 6.12 -18.31 22.24
CA ASN A 28 6.30 -17.17 23.13
C ASN A 28 4.99 -16.43 23.47
N ASP A 29 3.85 -17.11 23.40
CA ASP A 29 2.51 -16.61 23.69
C ASP A 29 2.03 -15.48 22.77
N ARG A 30 2.69 -15.28 21.62
CA ARG A 30 2.34 -14.26 20.64
C ARG A 30 1.73 -14.86 19.37
N PHE A 31 0.77 -14.13 18.81
CA PHE A 31 0.18 -14.42 17.51
C PHE A 31 0.57 -13.35 16.50
N ALA A 32 0.81 -13.76 15.26
CA ALA A 32 1.11 -12.88 14.14
C ALA A 32 0.16 -13.14 12.97
N GLY A 33 -0.72 -12.20 12.68
CA GLY A 33 -1.41 -12.13 11.40
C GLY A 33 -0.47 -11.60 10.33
N THR A 34 -0.35 -12.31 9.22
CA THR A 34 0.41 -11.91 8.05
C THR A 34 -0.51 -11.66 6.86
N ALA A 35 -0.07 -10.88 5.89
CA ALA A 35 -0.91 -10.40 4.83
C ALA A 35 -0.26 -10.52 3.45
N GLY A 36 -1.06 -10.41 2.41
CA GLY A 36 -0.63 -10.42 1.03
C GLY A 36 -0.34 -9.03 0.45
N GLY A 37 -0.44 -8.90 -0.85
CA GLY A 37 -0.23 -7.66 -1.57
C GLY A 37 -0.97 -7.62 -2.91
N GLY A 38 -1.06 -6.44 -3.52
CA GLY A 38 -1.86 -6.22 -4.72
C GLY A 38 -3.34 -6.47 -4.46
N SER A 39 -4.00 -7.19 -5.35
CA SER A 39 -5.38 -7.67 -5.19
C SER A 39 -5.45 -9.05 -4.51
N SER A 40 -4.32 -9.63 -4.11
CA SER A 40 -4.24 -10.86 -3.33
C SER A 40 -4.35 -10.57 -1.84
N THR A 41 -4.96 -11.47 -1.08
CA THR A 41 -5.02 -11.39 0.38
C THR A 41 -3.82 -12.12 1.00
N GLY A 42 -3.38 -13.17 0.36
CA GLY A 42 -2.22 -13.98 0.69
C GLY A 42 -2.10 -15.15 -0.27
N SER A 43 -1.04 -15.90 -0.19
CA SER A 43 -0.86 -17.14 -0.95
C SER A 43 0.26 -18.02 -0.40
N TYR A 44 0.31 -19.26 -0.81
CA TYR A 44 1.44 -20.15 -0.55
C TYR A 44 2.78 -19.55 -1.01
N GLY A 45 2.79 -18.80 -2.10
CA GLY A 45 3.99 -18.10 -2.59
C GLY A 45 4.56 -17.07 -1.60
N HIS A 46 3.72 -16.48 -0.75
CA HIS A 46 4.16 -15.55 0.30
C HIS A 46 4.79 -16.26 1.50
N ILE A 47 4.52 -17.57 1.70
CA ILE A 47 5.09 -18.37 2.79
C ILE A 47 6.55 -18.71 2.55
N THR A 48 6.95 -18.90 1.30
CA THR A 48 8.24 -19.52 0.92
C THR A 48 9.40 -18.54 0.82
N VAL A 49 9.19 -17.22 0.99
CA VAL A 49 10.25 -16.21 0.86
C VAL A 49 10.80 -15.80 2.23
N PRO A 50 11.91 -16.42 2.71
CA PRO A 50 12.42 -16.17 4.06
C PRO A 50 13.12 -14.82 4.25
N ASN A 51 13.47 -14.10 3.18
CA ASN A 51 14.25 -12.87 3.21
C ASN A 51 13.51 -11.72 2.55
N ASN A 52 12.33 -11.39 3.06
CA ASN A 52 11.65 -10.24 2.52
C ASN A 52 12.19 -8.97 3.19
N VAL A 53 12.93 -8.15 2.41
CA VAL A 53 13.25 -6.77 2.75
C VAL A 53 12.00 -5.88 2.66
N SER A 54 10.84 -6.45 2.29
CA SER A 54 9.57 -5.76 2.34
C SER A 54 9.10 -5.60 3.79
N ARG A 55 8.29 -4.58 4.03
CA ARG A 55 7.78 -4.22 5.35
C ARG A 55 6.73 -5.18 5.92
N GLY A 56 6.38 -6.25 5.20
CA GLY A 56 5.42 -7.25 5.67
C GLY A 56 6.09 -8.41 6.42
N TRP A 57 5.50 -8.86 7.50
CA TRP A 57 5.89 -10.13 8.11
C TRP A 57 5.60 -11.27 7.15
N THR A 58 6.51 -12.22 7.13
CA THR A 58 6.23 -13.55 6.57
C THR A 58 6.01 -14.54 7.68
N ILE A 59 5.24 -15.59 7.42
CA ILE A 59 5.06 -16.70 8.38
C ILE A 59 6.42 -17.24 8.87
N PRO A 60 7.42 -17.54 7.99
CA PRO A 60 8.74 -17.99 8.45
C PRO A 60 9.44 -17.00 9.40
N TYR A 61 9.34 -15.71 9.13
CA TYR A 61 9.94 -14.69 10.01
C TYR A 61 9.28 -14.68 11.40
N ALA A 62 7.96 -14.68 11.45
CA ALA A 62 7.22 -14.74 12.71
C ALA A 62 7.52 -16.02 13.49
N LEU A 63 7.53 -17.17 12.79
CA LEU A 63 7.84 -18.48 13.37
C LEU A 63 9.24 -18.53 14.02
N ILE A 64 10.26 -18.02 13.32
CA ILE A 64 11.65 -18.01 13.85
C ILE A 64 11.73 -17.15 15.11
N ASN A 65 10.91 -16.11 15.22
CA ASN A 65 10.80 -15.24 16.39
C ASN A 65 9.82 -15.77 17.46
N GLY A 66 9.37 -17.03 17.35
CA GLY A 66 8.57 -17.71 18.36
C GLY A 66 7.08 -17.42 18.32
N PHE A 67 6.54 -16.81 17.26
CA PHE A 67 5.12 -16.53 17.11
C PHE A 67 4.39 -17.72 16.47
N THR A 68 3.16 -17.98 16.88
CA THR A 68 2.19 -18.64 15.99
C THR A 68 1.79 -17.62 14.94
N ALA A 69 1.88 -18.00 13.66
CA ALA A 69 1.62 -17.09 12.55
C ALA A 69 0.63 -17.68 11.56
N ALA A 70 -0.21 -16.82 11.00
CA ALA A 70 -1.23 -17.24 10.03
C ALA A 70 -1.27 -16.32 8.80
N ILE A 71 -1.73 -16.89 7.67
CA ILE A 71 -2.07 -16.19 6.42
C ILE A 71 -3.32 -16.81 5.81
N THR A 72 -4.11 -16.02 5.09
CA THR A 72 -5.28 -16.50 4.31
C THR A 72 -5.15 -16.09 2.84
N ASP A 73 -5.68 -16.90 1.93
CA ASP A 73 -5.82 -16.58 0.51
C ASP A 73 -7.16 -15.89 0.17
N ALA A 74 -8.06 -15.77 1.15
CA ALA A 74 -9.43 -15.27 1.01
C ALA A 74 -10.25 -15.99 -0.08
N GLY A 75 -9.80 -17.16 -0.53
CA GLY A 75 -10.40 -17.90 -1.65
C GLY A 75 -10.05 -17.32 -3.03
N ASN A 76 -9.02 -16.51 -3.14
CA ASN A 76 -8.69 -15.77 -4.36
C ASN A 76 -7.51 -16.36 -5.14
N GLU A 77 -6.65 -17.15 -4.52
CA GLU A 77 -5.39 -17.63 -5.11
C GLU A 77 -5.62 -18.37 -6.44
N ALA A 78 -6.63 -19.21 -6.50
CA ALA A 78 -6.93 -20.03 -7.68
C ALA A 78 -7.41 -19.25 -8.92
N TYR A 79 -7.80 -17.99 -8.76
CA TYR A 79 -8.46 -17.19 -9.81
C TYR A 79 -7.58 -16.07 -10.37
N GLY A 80 -6.35 -15.94 -9.89
CA GLY A 80 -5.49 -14.82 -10.27
C GLY A 80 -6.14 -13.46 -9.97
N ASN A 81 -5.89 -12.47 -10.81
CA ASN A 81 -6.41 -11.10 -10.57
C ASN A 81 -7.89 -10.91 -10.93
N ASN A 82 -8.53 -11.87 -11.59
CA ASN A 82 -9.94 -11.78 -12.05
C ASN A 82 -10.94 -12.43 -11.09
N TRP A 83 -10.52 -12.72 -9.87
CA TRP A 83 -11.28 -13.46 -8.87
C TRP A 83 -12.63 -12.84 -8.48
N GLY A 84 -12.79 -11.53 -8.61
CA GLY A 84 -13.98 -10.80 -8.14
C GLY A 84 -15.12 -10.72 -9.17
N GLN A 85 -14.92 -11.15 -10.43
CA GLN A 85 -15.92 -11.00 -11.50
C GLN A 85 -16.03 -12.24 -12.36
N ASN A 86 -17.25 -12.61 -12.73
CA ASN A 86 -17.52 -13.62 -13.73
C ASN A 86 -17.08 -13.11 -15.12
N GLN A 87 -16.14 -13.81 -15.73
CA GLN A 87 -15.53 -13.39 -17.00
C GLN A 87 -16.42 -13.60 -18.22
N GLN A 88 -17.59 -14.24 -18.06
CA GLN A 88 -18.58 -14.44 -19.12
C GLN A 88 -19.76 -13.47 -18.97
N THR A 89 -20.29 -13.30 -17.77
CA THR A 89 -21.50 -12.52 -17.48
C THR A 89 -21.23 -11.10 -16.98
N GLY A 90 -20.03 -10.84 -16.43
CA GLY A 90 -19.71 -9.57 -15.78
C GLY A 90 -20.22 -9.44 -14.34
N GLU A 91 -20.90 -10.46 -13.83
CA GLU A 91 -21.44 -10.48 -12.46
C GLU A 91 -20.32 -10.43 -11.41
N ILE A 92 -20.53 -9.67 -10.35
CA ILE A 92 -19.59 -9.55 -9.22
C ILE A 92 -19.85 -10.63 -8.19
N TYR A 93 -18.80 -11.32 -7.76
CA TYR A 93 -18.84 -12.29 -6.68
C TYR A 93 -18.70 -11.60 -5.32
N TRP A 94 -19.80 -11.06 -4.80
CA TRP A 94 -19.82 -10.24 -3.59
C TRP A 94 -19.28 -10.95 -2.35
N ASP A 95 -19.52 -12.25 -2.17
CA ASP A 95 -18.95 -13.01 -1.06
C ASP A 95 -17.41 -13.01 -1.09
N ARG A 96 -16.82 -13.08 -2.30
CA ARG A 96 -15.36 -12.99 -2.47
C ARG A 96 -14.84 -11.58 -2.25
N ILE A 97 -15.59 -10.57 -2.67
CA ILE A 97 -15.28 -9.17 -2.38
C ILE A 97 -15.25 -8.94 -0.88
N GLU A 98 -16.24 -9.45 -0.14
CA GLU A 98 -16.33 -9.32 1.31
C GLU A 98 -15.19 -10.06 2.03
N ASN A 99 -14.85 -11.27 1.59
CA ASN A 99 -13.67 -12.00 2.09
C ASN A 99 -12.39 -11.20 1.87
N TRP A 100 -12.15 -10.75 0.65
CA TRP A 100 -10.97 -9.98 0.30
C TRP A 100 -10.90 -8.64 1.06
N ARG A 101 -12.03 -7.99 1.27
CA ARG A 101 -12.12 -6.70 1.92
C ARG A 101 -11.66 -6.74 3.38
N ALA A 102 -12.23 -7.65 4.17
CA ALA A 102 -11.99 -7.71 5.61
C ALA A 102 -12.21 -9.13 6.21
N ARG A 103 -13.32 -9.79 5.88
CA ARG A 103 -13.82 -10.99 6.58
C ARG A 103 -12.79 -12.13 6.69
N SER A 104 -12.05 -12.43 5.62
CA SER A 104 -11.10 -13.54 5.64
C SER A 104 -9.89 -13.26 6.56
N THR A 105 -9.47 -12.02 6.71
CA THR A 105 -8.38 -11.67 7.63
C THR A 105 -8.84 -11.85 9.08
N HIS A 106 -10.05 -11.44 9.40
CA HIS A 106 -10.69 -11.72 10.70
C HIS A 106 -10.80 -13.23 10.97
N ASN A 107 -11.35 -14.00 10.01
CA ASN A 107 -11.45 -15.47 10.13
C ASN A 107 -10.06 -16.09 10.41
N MET A 108 -9.04 -15.70 9.66
CA MET A 108 -7.65 -16.11 9.86
C MET A 108 -7.19 -15.84 11.29
N THR A 109 -7.54 -14.69 11.84
CA THR A 109 -7.16 -14.28 13.20
C THR A 109 -7.85 -15.14 14.24
N VAL A 110 -9.17 -15.34 14.11
CA VAL A 110 -9.96 -16.17 15.03
C VAL A 110 -9.46 -17.62 15.03
N PHE A 111 -9.32 -18.23 13.85
CA PHE A 111 -8.82 -19.60 13.74
C PHE A 111 -7.35 -19.72 14.18
N GLY A 112 -6.51 -18.76 13.82
CA GLY A 112 -5.10 -18.75 14.20
C GLY A 112 -4.88 -18.71 15.71
N LYS A 113 -5.61 -17.86 16.41
CA LYS A 113 -5.58 -17.77 17.89
C LYS A 113 -6.12 -19.04 18.54
N ALA A 114 -7.23 -19.59 18.02
CA ALA A 114 -7.80 -20.84 18.52
C ALA A 114 -6.84 -22.03 18.37
N VAL A 115 -6.20 -22.16 17.22
CA VAL A 115 -5.18 -23.22 16.98
C VAL A 115 -3.99 -23.04 17.93
N ALA A 116 -3.49 -21.82 18.12
CA ALA A 116 -2.40 -21.56 19.08
C ALA A 116 -2.79 -22.00 20.50
N GLN A 117 -3.99 -21.63 20.95
CA GLN A 117 -4.49 -22.00 22.28
C GLN A 117 -4.63 -23.52 22.45
N ILE A 118 -5.15 -24.23 21.43
CA ILE A 118 -5.31 -25.68 21.47
C ILE A 118 -3.95 -26.39 21.50
N LEU A 119 -2.98 -25.94 20.70
CA LEU A 119 -1.66 -26.58 20.61
C LEU A 119 -0.82 -26.39 21.87
N HIS A 120 -0.99 -25.28 22.59
CA HIS A 120 -0.14 -24.90 23.70
C HIS A 120 -0.84 -24.91 25.08
N ASP A 121 -2.14 -25.22 25.12
CA ASP A 121 -2.98 -25.25 26.33
C ASP A 121 -2.92 -23.96 27.15
N ARG A 122 -2.82 -22.83 26.45
CA ARG A 122 -2.83 -21.50 27.04
C ARG A 122 -3.21 -20.42 26.01
N PRO A 123 -3.82 -19.31 26.45
CA PRO A 123 -4.28 -18.26 25.53
C PRO A 123 -3.13 -17.50 24.87
N VAL A 124 -3.40 -16.89 23.71
CA VAL A 124 -2.56 -15.85 23.13
C VAL A 124 -2.51 -14.66 24.09
N LYS A 125 -1.30 -14.23 24.43
CA LYS A 125 -1.09 -13.08 25.32
C LYS A 125 -1.06 -11.77 24.57
N TYR A 126 -0.44 -11.75 23.38
CA TYR A 126 -0.38 -10.59 22.51
C TYR A 126 -0.57 -11.00 21.06
N ALA A 127 -1.37 -10.21 20.34
CA ALA A 127 -1.64 -10.41 18.92
C ALA A 127 -1.18 -9.21 18.10
N TYR A 128 -0.47 -9.50 17.01
CA TYR A 128 0.07 -8.48 16.11
C TYR A 128 -0.34 -8.72 14.66
N MET A 129 -0.66 -7.64 13.95
CA MET A 129 -0.92 -7.68 12.51
C MET A 129 0.07 -6.80 11.77
N ASN A 130 0.61 -7.29 10.66
CA ASN A 130 1.43 -6.48 9.79
C ASN A 130 1.25 -6.84 8.33
N GLY A 131 1.14 -5.81 7.50
CA GLY A 131 1.09 -5.95 6.06
C GLY A 131 1.38 -4.65 5.32
N GLY A 132 1.84 -4.80 4.09
CA GLY A 132 2.12 -3.66 3.20
C GLY A 132 1.19 -3.65 1.99
N SER A 133 0.87 -2.44 1.43
CA SER A 133 0.05 -2.33 0.24
C SER A 133 -1.38 -2.89 0.44
N GLY A 134 -1.78 -3.88 -0.35
CA GLY A 134 -3.00 -4.66 -0.10
C GLY A 134 -3.04 -5.25 1.32
N GLY A 135 -1.90 -5.71 1.84
CA GLY A 135 -1.77 -6.15 3.22
C GLY A 135 -1.89 -5.03 4.24
N GLY A 136 -1.45 -3.82 3.90
CA GLY A 136 -1.69 -2.62 4.70
C GLY A 136 -3.19 -2.29 4.77
N ARG A 137 -3.94 -2.49 3.68
CA ARG A 137 -5.40 -2.41 3.70
C ARG A 137 -6.02 -3.44 4.64
N GLN A 138 -5.56 -4.71 4.60
CA GLN A 138 -5.99 -5.74 5.54
C GLN A 138 -5.72 -5.32 6.99
N SER A 139 -4.52 -4.83 7.28
CA SER A 139 -4.15 -4.32 8.62
C SER A 139 -5.06 -3.18 9.09
N MET A 140 -5.41 -2.27 8.19
CA MET A 140 -6.33 -1.17 8.51
C MET A 140 -7.78 -1.65 8.69
N ALA A 141 -8.21 -2.68 7.97
CA ALA A 141 -9.53 -3.29 8.15
C ALA A 141 -9.68 -3.89 9.55
N GLU A 142 -8.65 -4.55 10.05
CA GLU A 142 -8.64 -5.09 11.42
C GLU A 142 -8.82 -3.97 12.47
N ALA A 143 -8.07 -2.88 12.35
CA ALA A 143 -8.22 -1.75 13.28
C ALA A 143 -9.60 -1.09 13.23
N GLN A 144 -10.24 -1.07 12.06
CA GLN A 144 -11.50 -0.36 11.84
C GLN A 144 -12.75 -1.19 12.14
N GLU A 145 -12.72 -2.49 11.83
CA GLU A 145 -13.90 -3.35 11.86
C GLU A 145 -13.84 -4.45 12.91
N PHE A 146 -12.62 -4.86 13.32
CA PHE A 146 -12.40 -5.91 14.32
C PHE A 146 -11.42 -5.44 15.41
N PRO A 147 -11.77 -4.38 16.15
CA PRO A 147 -10.85 -3.66 17.03
C PRO A 147 -10.26 -4.50 18.18
N GLU A 148 -10.86 -5.66 18.49
CA GLU A 148 -10.41 -6.58 19.54
C GLU A 148 -9.46 -7.67 19.05
N ASP A 149 -9.22 -7.75 17.74
CA ASP A 149 -8.43 -8.83 17.16
C ASP A 149 -6.93 -8.69 17.43
N TYR A 150 -6.42 -7.46 17.55
CA TYR A 150 -5.00 -7.21 17.70
C TYR A 150 -4.65 -6.14 18.72
N ASP A 151 -3.61 -6.41 19.51
CA ASP A 151 -3.02 -5.44 20.43
C ASP A 151 -2.12 -4.44 19.71
N GLY A 152 -1.51 -4.87 18.62
CA GLY A 152 -0.62 -4.04 17.80
C GLY A 152 -0.77 -4.27 16.30
N ILE A 153 -0.92 -3.18 15.56
CA ILE A 153 -1.04 -3.21 14.09
C ILE A 153 0.02 -2.29 13.46
N TRP A 154 0.73 -2.81 12.46
CA TRP A 154 1.61 -2.00 11.63
C TRP A 154 1.17 -2.09 10.16
N ALA A 155 0.54 -1.03 9.66
CA ALA A 155 0.05 -0.89 8.30
C ALA A 155 1.05 -0.09 7.45
N CYS A 156 1.69 -0.76 6.48
CA CYS A 156 2.69 -0.14 5.61
C CYS A 156 2.07 0.24 4.27
N CYS A 157 2.33 1.48 3.78
CA CYS A 157 1.80 1.99 2.53
C CYS A 157 0.38 1.47 2.22
N PRO A 158 -0.59 1.66 3.16
CA PRO A 158 -1.86 0.95 3.13
C PRO A 158 -2.69 1.31 1.89
N ALA A 159 -3.18 0.29 1.20
CA ALA A 159 -4.07 0.46 0.04
C ALA A 159 -5.52 0.75 0.47
N ILE A 160 -5.69 1.65 1.44
CA ILE A 160 -6.99 2.23 1.80
C ILE A 160 -7.48 3.19 0.72
N ASN A 161 -8.77 3.55 0.75
CA ASN A 161 -9.39 4.31 -0.34
C ASN A 161 -9.30 3.58 -1.70
N TRP A 162 -9.39 2.23 -1.67
CA TRP A 162 -9.16 1.41 -2.85
C TRP A 162 -9.99 1.82 -4.06
N ALA A 163 -11.32 1.98 -3.89
CA ALA A 163 -12.22 2.35 -4.98
C ALA A 163 -11.88 3.72 -5.62
N LYS A 164 -11.14 4.56 -4.90
CA LYS A 164 -10.73 5.90 -5.32
C LYS A 164 -9.35 5.86 -6.01
N PHE A 165 -8.30 5.48 -5.27
CA PHE A 165 -6.94 5.59 -5.81
C PHE A 165 -6.68 4.64 -6.99
N ILE A 166 -7.34 3.46 -7.02
CA ILE A 166 -7.10 2.47 -8.07
C ILE A 166 -7.53 3.00 -9.45
N ILE A 167 -8.66 3.68 -9.52
CA ILE A 167 -9.10 4.33 -10.76
C ILE A 167 -8.16 5.47 -11.14
N CYS A 168 -7.68 6.22 -10.16
CA CYS A 168 -6.71 7.29 -10.42
C CYS A 168 -5.33 6.76 -10.89
N GLY A 169 -5.09 5.45 -10.82
CA GLY A 169 -3.97 4.79 -11.49
C GLY A 169 -3.94 4.97 -13.02
N PHE A 170 -5.07 5.32 -13.63
CA PHE A 170 -5.13 5.68 -15.06
C PHE A 170 -4.66 7.12 -15.34
N TRP A 171 -4.60 7.99 -14.34
CA TRP A 171 -4.41 9.42 -14.52
C TRP A 171 -3.19 9.79 -15.35
N PRO A 172 -1.97 9.25 -15.12
CA PRO A 172 -0.80 9.59 -15.93
C PRO A 172 -0.98 9.28 -17.42
N GLN A 173 -1.64 8.16 -17.76
CA GLN A 173 -1.90 7.79 -19.15
C GLN A 173 -2.97 8.67 -19.78
N ALA A 174 -4.05 8.96 -19.07
CA ALA A 174 -5.12 9.82 -19.55
C ALA A 174 -4.58 11.23 -19.85
N VAL A 175 -3.72 11.78 -18.97
CA VAL A 175 -3.03 13.04 -19.21
C VAL A 175 -2.14 12.99 -20.45
N MET A 176 -1.22 12.02 -20.54
CA MET A 176 -0.34 11.89 -21.70
C MET A 176 -1.12 11.74 -23.02
N ARG A 177 -2.25 11.02 -22.99
CA ARG A 177 -3.11 10.85 -24.18
C ARG A 177 -3.79 12.13 -24.59
N SER A 178 -4.27 12.95 -23.65
CA SER A 178 -4.89 14.23 -23.98
C SER A 178 -3.94 15.19 -24.71
N TYR A 179 -2.64 15.08 -24.46
CA TYR A 179 -1.60 15.82 -25.17
C TYR A 179 -1.08 15.12 -26.43
N GLY A 180 -1.51 13.89 -26.70
CA GLY A 180 -0.94 13.09 -27.79
C GLY A 180 0.57 12.82 -27.64
N HIS A 181 1.10 12.92 -26.41
CA HIS A 181 2.54 12.97 -26.14
C HIS A 181 2.91 12.09 -24.93
N PRO A 182 3.44 10.87 -25.17
CA PRO A 182 3.93 10.03 -24.08
C PRO A 182 5.29 10.52 -23.58
N LEU A 183 5.40 10.67 -22.27
CA LEU A 183 6.67 11.04 -21.64
C LEU A 183 7.61 9.84 -21.53
N HIS A 184 8.87 10.03 -21.94
CA HIS A 184 9.90 9.02 -21.75
C HIS A 184 10.26 8.87 -20.26
N PRO A 185 10.38 7.63 -19.67
CA PRO A 185 10.71 7.43 -18.25
C PRO A 185 11.97 8.21 -17.80
N LYS A 186 12.96 8.37 -18.67
CA LYS A 186 14.15 9.18 -18.36
C LYS A 186 13.90 10.69 -18.28
N LYS A 187 12.83 11.20 -18.89
CA LYS A 187 12.37 12.57 -18.67
C LYS A 187 11.65 12.69 -17.32
N LEU A 188 10.80 11.70 -16.99
CA LEU A 188 10.12 11.62 -15.70
C LEU A 188 11.13 11.58 -14.53
N GLU A 189 12.17 10.73 -14.63
CA GLU A 189 13.25 10.68 -13.66
C GLU A 189 13.99 12.04 -13.56
N TYR A 190 14.20 12.72 -14.69
CA TYR A 190 14.90 14.01 -14.72
C TYR A 190 14.15 15.10 -13.93
N PHE A 191 12.82 15.15 -13.98
CA PHE A 191 12.03 16.06 -13.16
C PHE A 191 12.22 15.80 -11.67
N ALA A 192 12.21 14.53 -11.25
CA ALA A 192 12.45 14.16 -9.85
C ALA A 192 13.87 14.44 -9.39
N ASP A 193 14.88 14.19 -10.26
CA ASP A 193 16.29 14.53 -9.98
C ASP A 193 16.47 16.03 -9.79
N ALA A 194 15.84 16.84 -10.65
CA ALA A 194 15.92 18.30 -10.59
C ALA A 194 15.25 18.84 -9.31
N LEU A 195 14.10 18.28 -8.92
CA LEU A 195 13.47 18.64 -7.64
C LEU A 195 14.40 18.31 -6.46
N GLN A 196 14.98 17.11 -6.42
CA GLN A 196 15.91 16.75 -5.35
C GLN A 196 17.15 17.67 -5.34
N ALA A 197 17.68 18.01 -6.52
CA ALA A 197 18.78 18.96 -6.63
C ALA A 197 18.43 20.37 -6.12
N SER A 198 17.18 20.84 -6.34
CA SER A 198 16.74 22.16 -5.89
C SER A 198 16.71 22.34 -4.37
N VAL A 199 16.67 21.25 -3.62
CA VAL A 199 16.72 21.24 -2.15
C VAL A 199 18.05 20.80 -1.58
N GLY A 200 19.09 20.71 -2.40
CA GLY A 200 20.44 20.34 -1.96
C GLY A 200 20.83 18.88 -2.22
N GLY A 201 20.07 18.17 -3.04
CA GLY A 201 20.35 16.80 -3.47
C GLY A 201 19.58 15.73 -2.70
N PRO A 202 19.80 14.44 -3.03
CA PRO A 202 19.01 13.33 -2.45
C PRO A 202 19.10 13.23 -0.93
N ASP A 203 20.29 13.43 -0.34
CA ASP A 203 20.43 13.34 1.13
C ASP A 203 19.65 14.45 1.85
N ALA A 204 19.71 15.68 1.34
CA ALA A 204 18.90 16.79 1.85
C ALA A 204 17.39 16.55 1.66
N TYR A 205 17.00 16.04 0.48
CA TYR A 205 15.61 15.66 0.20
C TYR A 205 15.07 14.62 1.17
N TYR A 206 15.86 13.59 1.50
CA TYR A 206 15.44 12.54 2.45
C TYR A 206 15.28 13.04 3.89
N ARG A 207 15.83 14.20 4.24
CA ARG A 207 15.76 14.82 5.56
C ARG A 207 14.68 15.90 5.68
N LEU A 208 13.91 16.15 4.61
CA LEU A 208 12.88 17.17 4.65
C LEU A 208 11.76 16.79 5.63
N GLU A 209 11.43 17.72 6.52
CA GLU A 209 10.30 17.60 7.43
C GLU A 209 9.00 18.11 6.80
N GLN A 210 9.11 18.99 5.80
CA GLN A 210 7.95 19.59 5.12
C GLN A 210 7.76 19.06 3.72
N HIS A 211 6.62 18.48 3.45
CA HIS A 211 6.16 18.02 2.14
C HIS A 211 4.75 18.56 1.85
N PRO A 212 4.39 18.84 0.59
CA PRO A 212 5.20 18.69 -0.62
C PRO A 212 6.23 19.81 -0.80
N VAL A 213 7.36 19.49 -1.42
CA VAL A 213 8.30 20.50 -1.93
C VAL A 213 7.64 21.22 -3.11
N LYS A 214 7.60 22.55 -3.05
CA LYS A 214 7.13 23.36 -4.19
C LYS A 214 8.20 23.33 -5.27
N PHE A 215 7.86 22.83 -6.44
CA PHE A 215 8.73 22.77 -7.59
C PHE A 215 7.96 23.08 -8.87
N ASP A 216 8.45 24.02 -9.65
CA ASP A 216 7.85 24.39 -10.92
C ASP A 216 8.51 23.60 -12.06
N PRO A 217 7.82 22.65 -12.72
CA PRO A 217 8.38 21.86 -13.80
C PRO A 217 8.77 22.70 -15.03
N PHE A 218 8.20 23.90 -15.19
CA PHE A 218 8.52 24.79 -16.33
C PHE A 218 9.93 25.35 -16.27
N THR A 219 10.58 25.38 -15.11
CA THR A 219 11.97 25.79 -14.95
C THR A 219 12.94 24.88 -15.70
N LEU A 220 12.50 23.68 -16.12
CA LEU A 220 13.31 22.71 -16.85
C LEU A 220 13.14 22.77 -18.37
N VAL A 221 12.20 23.59 -18.87
CA VAL A 221 11.97 23.72 -20.31
C VAL A 221 13.26 24.21 -21.01
N GLY A 222 13.63 23.52 -22.10
CA GLY A 222 14.89 23.78 -22.82
C GLY A 222 16.10 23.00 -22.28
N GLN A 223 16.06 22.44 -21.08
CA GLN A 223 17.15 21.64 -20.52
C GLN A 223 17.21 20.24 -21.14
N LYS A 224 18.42 19.68 -21.21
CA LYS A 224 18.69 18.39 -21.87
C LYS A 224 18.69 17.24 -20.87
N SER A 225 17.73 16.34 -20.97
CA SER A 225 17.71 15.07 -20.25
C SER A 225 18.41 13.96 -21.05
N LYS A 226 18.53 12.75 -20.44
CA LYS A 226 19.02 11.53 -21.13
C LYS A 226 18.10 11.06 -22.28
N ALA A 227 16.89 11.59 -22.38
CA ALA A 227 15.90 11.25 -23.40
C ALA A 227 15.51 12.46 -24.28
N GLY A 228 16.40 13.42 -24.42
CA GLY A 228 16.20 14.63 -25.22
C GLY A 228 15.84 15.87 -24.38
N VAL A 229 15.51 16.95 -25.08
CA VAL A 229 15.18 18.23 -24.46
C VAL A 229 13.81 18.14 -23.78
N ILE A 230 13.69 18.76 -22.60
CA ILE A 230 12.41 18.98 -21.91
C ILE A 230 11.63 20.05 -22.66
N THR A 231 10.46 19.71 -23.14
CA THR A 231 9.57 20.62 -23.86
C THR A 231 8.54 21.25 -22.93
N GLN A 232 7.85 22.29 -23.42
CA GLN A 232 6.70 22.90 -22.75
C GLN A 232 5.64 21.84 -22.44
N THR A 233 5.34 20.97 -23.39
CA THR A 233 4.36 19.88 -23.26
C THR A 233 4.78 18.86 -22.18
N ASP A 234 6.08 18.53 -22.09
CA ASP A 234 6.58 17.64 -21.01
C ASP A 234 6.30 18.26 -19.63
N ALA A 235 6.55 19.56 -19.45
CA ALA A 235 6.32 20.25 -18.19
C ALA A 235 4.82 20.35 -17.83
N GLU A 236 3.96 20.61 -18.82
CA GLU A 236 2.50 20.65 -18.62
C GLU A 236 1.94 19.29 -18.20
N ILE A 237 2.38 18.20 -18.85
CA ILE A 237 2.00 16.83 -18.48
C ILE A 237 2.45 16.52 -17.05
N MET A 238 3.70 16.84 -16.69
CA MET A 238 4.19 16.60 -15.33
C MET A 238 3.41 17.39 -14.29
N ARG A 239 3.13 18.66 -14.54
CA ARG A 239 2.31 19.48 -13.65
C ARG A 239 0.94 18.84 -13.41
N LYS A 240 0.23 18.41 -14.46
CA LYS A 240 -1.08 17.75 -14.32
C LYS A 240 -1.01 16.42 -13.57
N ILE A 241 0.03 15.63 -13.80
CA ILE A 241 0.24 14.35 -13.07
C ILE A 241 0.41 14.62 -11.57
N TRP A 242 1.18 15.66 -11.19
CA TRP A 242 1.40 16.03 -9.79
C TRP A 242 0.19 16.68 -9.14
N GLU A 243 -0.55 17.52 -9.86
CA GLU A 243 -1.79 18.15 -9.37
C GLU A 243 -2.89 17.12 -9.07
N GLY A 244 -2.89 15.99 -9.78
CA GLY A 244 -3.93 14.96 -9.69
C GLY A 244 -5.19 15.29 -10.48
N PRO A 245 -6.14 14.32 -10.51
CA PRO A 245 -7.34 14.44 -11.31
C PRO A 245 -8.31 15.49 -10.74
N ARG A 246 -8.94 16.21 -11.67
CA ARG A 246 -9.88 17.30 -11.35
C ARG A 246 -11.16 17.15 -12.13
N ARG A 247 -12.28 17.56 -11.53
CA ARG A 247 -13.58 17.68 -12.16
C ARG A 247 -13.57 18.81 -13.20
N LYS A 248 -14.60 18.88 -14.02
CA LYS A 248 -14.76 19.93 -15.04
C LYS A 248 -14.79 21.34 -14.44
N ASP A 249 -15.25 21.50 -13.20
CA ASP A 249 -15.26 22.77 -12.47
C ASP A 249 -13.90 23.10 -11.82
N GLY A 250 -12.90 22.25 -12.00
CA GLY A 250 -11.55 22.42 -11.45
C GLY A 250 -11.35 21.86 -10.04
N THR A 251 -12.40 21.36 -9.36
CA THR A 251 -12.26 20.76 -8.04
C THR A 251 -11.51 19.43 -8.12
N PRO A 252 -10.52 19.17 -7.24
CA PRO A 252 -9.84 17.89 -7.21
C PRO A 252 -10.79 16.81 -6.69
N TYR A 253 -10.79 15.61 -7.32
CA TYR A 253 -11.54 14.46 -6.80
C TYR A 253 -10.62 13.37 -6.24
N TRP A 254 -9.32 13.45 -6.52
CA TRP A 254 -8.30 12.63 -5.87
C TRP A 254 -6.92 13.30 -5.91
N PHE A 255 -5.94 12.68 -5.27
CA PHE A 255 -4.57 13.16 -5.17
C PHE A 255 -3.72 12.75 -6.37
N GLY A 256 -2.78 13.61 -6.75
CA GLY A 256 -1.75 13.32 -7.74
C GLY A 256 -0.54 12.60 -7.13
N PHE A 257 0.36 12.18 -8.02
CA PHE A 257 1.63 11.56 -7.63
C PHE A 257 2.65 12.61 -7.18
N GLN A 258 3.57 12.19 -6.32
CA GLN A 258 4.53 13.11 -5.75
C GLN A 258 5.66 13.47 -6.74
N PRO A 259 6.12 14.75 -6.75
CA PRO A 259 7.15 15.21 -7.68
C PRO A 259 8.51 14.49 -7.55
N GLY A 260 8.88 14.00 -6.36
CA GLY A 260 10.13 13.27 -6.13
C GLY A 260 10.15 11.82 -6.62
N GLN A 261 9.03 11.33 -7.09
CA GLN A 261 8.85 9.94 -7.49
C GLN A 261 9.65 9.58 -8.76
N LYS A 262 10.43 8.47 -8.70
CA LYS A 262 11.31 8.00 -9.79
C LYS A 262 10.91 6.67 -10.41
N ASN A 263 10.07 5.86 -9.76
CA ASN A 263 9.74 4.50 -10.20
C ASN A 263 8.51 4.43 -11.13
N TRP A 264 8.46 5.29 -12.11
CA TRP A 264 7.34 5.42 -13.04
C TRP A 264 7.03 4.15 -13.85
N ASN A 265 8.01 3.25 -14.00
CA ASN A 265 7.82 1.97 -14.67
C ASN A 265 6.84 1.03 -13.96
N LYS A 266 6.48 1.30 -12.71
CA LYS A 266 5.46 0.57 -11.97
C LYS A 266 4.05 1.09 -12.24
N ILE A 267 3.90 2.40 -12.51
CA ILE A 267 2.62 3.04 -12.85
C ILE A 267 2.35 2.98 -14.35
N ILE A 268 3.40 3.09 -15.15
CA ILE A 268 3.35 3.06 -16.61
C ILE A 268 4.00 1.74 -17.04
N PRO A 269 3.30 0.60 -16.92
CA PRO A 269 3.95 -0.68 -17.10
C PRO A 269 4.18 -0.99 -18.57
N ILE A 270 5.18 -1.81 -18.79
CA ILE A 270 5.44 -2.69 -19.94
C ILE A 270 5.23 -2.10 -21.35
N GLY A 271 4.16 -1.37 -21.62
CA GLY A 271 3.91 -0.72 -22.92
C GLY A 271 4.96 0.32 -23.29
N TRP A 272 5.60 0.93 -22.29
CA TRP A 272 6.62 1.94 -22.50
C TRP A 272 7.92 1.39 -23.14
N PHE A 273 8.37 0.19 -22.78
CA PHE A 273 9.52 -0.45 -23.41
C PHE A 273 9.33 -0.64 -24.92
N TYR A 274 8.09 -0.78 -25.36
CA TYR A 274 7.74 -1.03 -26.75
C TYR A 274 7.43 0.25 -27.53
N TYR A 275 7.23 1.40 -26.87
CA TYR A 275 6.84 2.61 -27.57
C TYR A 275 7.89 3.08 -28.59
N PRO A 276 9.19 3.21 -28.27
CA PRO A 276 10.21 3.62 -29.23
C PRO A 276 10.39 2.63 -30.38
N LEU A 277 10.29 1.31 -30.07
CA LEU A 277 10.54 0.22 -31.03
C LEU A 277 9.30 -0.15 -31.84
N PHE A 278 8.12 -0.14 -31.21
CA PHE A 278 6.87 -0.65 -31.80
C PHE A 278 5.77 0.40 -31.90
N LYS A 279 6.04 1.67 -31.57
CA LYS A 279 5.07 2.78 -31.54
C LYS A 279 3.81 2.45 -30.74
N LYS A 280 3.94 1.70 -29.65
CA LYS A 280 2.84 1.35 -28.74
C LYS A 280 2.82 2.29 -27.55
N TRP A 281 1.63 2.77 -27.20
CA TRP A 281 1.42 3.57 -26.01
C TRP A 281 1.59 2.76 -24.73
N PRO A 282 1.99 3.40 -23.63
CA PRO A 282 1.99 2.76 -22.31
C PRO A 282 0.60 2.19 -22.02
N LYS A 283 0.57 0.98 -21.47
CA LYS A 283 -0.66 0.36 -21.01
C LYS A 283 -1.06 0.89 -19.64
N PRO A 284 -2.37 0.86 -19.31
CA PRO A 284 -2.83 1.20 -17.97
C PRO A 284 -2.22 0.30 -16.90
N PHE A 285 -2.24 0.78 -15.67
CA PHE A 285 -1.88 -0.03 -14.51
C PHE A 285 -2.80 -1.25 -14.43
N PRO A 286 -2.28 -2.49 -14.40
CA PRO A 286 -3.12 -3.69 -14.58
C PRO A 286 -4.24 -3.83 -13.55
N LEU A 287 -4.01 -3.46 -12.29
CA LEU A 287 -5.06 -3.53 -11.28
C LEU A 287 -6.15 -2.48 -11.49
N ALA A 288 -5.81 -1.31 -12.03
CA ALA A 288 -6.80 -0.31 -12.42
C ALA A 288 -7.69 -0.81 -13.56
N ASP A 289 -7.09 -1.43 -14.58
CA ASP A 289 -7.80 -2.00 -15.72
C ASP A 289 -8.79 -3.10 -15.29
N ILE A 290 -8.36 -4.02 -14.43
CA ILE A 290 -9.20 -5.07 -13.89
C ILE A 290 -10.35 -4.49 -13.05
N TRP A 291 -10.04 -3.56 -12.14
CA TRP A 291 -11.04 -2.94 -11.29
C TRP A 291 -12.07 -2.14 -12.09
N ALA A 292 -11.63 -1.41 -13.12
CA ALA A 292 -12.52 -0.67 -14.00
C ALA A 292 -13.55 -1.60 -14.69
N ARG A 293 -13.13 -2.81 -15.09
CA ARG A 293 -14.06 -3.83 -15.63
C ARG A 293 -15.08 -4.30 -14.58
N TRP A 294 -14.66 -4.43 -13.32
CA TRP A 294 -15.60 -4.74 -12.23
C TRP A 294 -16.61 -3.61 -12.01
N VAL A 295 -16.13 -2.36 -12.10
CA VAL A 295 -17.00 -1.17 -11.98
C VAL A 295 -18.06 -1.15 -13.07
N THR A 296 -17.66 -1.31 -14.32
CA THR A 296 -18.56 -1.26 -15.48
C THR A 296 -19.41 -2.53 -15.67
N GLY A 297 -19.00 -3.64 -15.08
CA GLY A 297 -19.65 -4.95 -15.28
C GLY A 297 -19.31 -5.60 -16.61
N ASP A 298 -18.40 -5.04 -17.39
CA ASP A 298 -17.96 -5.60 -18.69
C ASP A 298 -16.54 -6.15 -18.59
N PRO A 299 -16.34 -7.49 -18.50
CA PRO A 299 -15.02 -8.10 -18.38
C PRO A 299 -14.16 -7.95 -19.64
N LYS A 300 -14.75 -7.52 -20.78
CA LYS A 300 -14.06 -7.34 -22.06
C LYS A 300 -13.77 -5.89 -22.40
N GLN A 301 -14.26 -4.94 -21.61
CA GLN A 301 -14.04 -3.52 -21.86
C GLN A 301 -12.55 -3.19 -21.88
N ASN A 302 -12.16 -2.38 -22.84
CA ASN A 302 -10.77 -1.98 -23.06
C ASN A 302 -10.56 -0.52 -22.63
N PHE A 303 -9.70 -0.31 -21.63
CA PHE A 303 -9.35 1.01 -21.11
C PHE A 303 -7.98 1.52 -21.62
N ASP A 304 -7.37 0.87 -22.61
CA ASP A 304 -6.07 1.28 -23.17
C ASP A 304 -6.05 2.74 -23.68
N LYS A 305 -7.21 3.29 -23.98
CA LYS A 305 -7.37 4.65 -24.54
C LYS A 305 -8.22 5.56 -23.67
N ILE A 306 -8.39 5.25 -22.40
CA ILE A 306 -9.20 6.08 -21.49
C ILE A 306 -8.74 7.54 -21.49
N THR A 307 -9.68 8.47 -21.55
CA THR A 307 -9.46 9.90 -21.53
C THR A 307 -9.66 10.50 -20.12
N MET A 308 -9.26 11.75 -19.94
CA MET A 308 -9.50 12.44 -18.66
C MET A 308 -11.01 12.63 -18.40
N GLU A 309 -11.80 12.86 -19.45
CA GLU A 309 -13.25 13.04 -19.39
C GLU A 309 -13.99 11.76 -18.99
N GLU A 310 -13.49 10.60 -19.40
CA GLU A 310 -14.06 9.27 -19.06
C GLU A 310 -13.65 8.84 -17.65
N LEU A 311 -12.57 9.40 -17.11
CA LEU A 311 -12.03 8.99 -15.82
C LEU A 311 -12.90 9.47 -14.64
N GLU A 312 -13.45 10.67 -14.72
CA GLU A 312 -14.31 11.24 -13.67
C GLU A 312 -15.56 10.40 -13.40
N PRO A 313 -16.42 10.07 -14.39
CA PRO A 313 -17.59 9.22 -14.16
C PRO A 313 -17.21 7.79 -13.73
N LEU A 314 -16.09 7.25 -14.19
CA LEU A 314 -15.60 5.95 -13.75
C LEU A 314 -15.17 5.97 -12.27
N PHE A 315 -14.57 7.05 -11.81
CA PHE A 315 -14.21 7.25 -10.41
C PHE A 315 -15.44 7.32 -9.50
N ASP A 316 -16.46 8.07 -9.92
CA ASP A 316 -17.72 8.20 -9.16
C ASP A 316 -18.43 6.84 -9.10
N ALA A 317 -18.56 6.13 -10.24
CA ALA A 317 -19.14 4.80 -10.30
C ALA A 317 -18.37 3.76 -9.45
N SER A 318 -17.05 3.85 -9.41
CA SER A 318 -16.22 3.00 -8.53
C SER A 318 -16.52 3.23 -7.06
N SER A 319 -16.60 4.49 -6.66
CA SER A 319 -16.86 4.90 -5.28
C SER A 319 -18.28 4.53 -4.83
N GLU A 320 -19.26 4.62 -5.74
CA GLU A 320 -20.65 4.25 -5.49
C GLU A 320 -20.84 2.73 -5.40
N LYS A 321 -20.23 1.97 -6.34
CA LYS A 321 -20.41 0.51 -6.41
C LYS A 321 -19.67 -0.25 -5.30
N PHE A 322 -18.51 0.24 -4.88
CA PHE A 322 -17.61 -0.43 -3.93
C PHE A 322 -17.23 0.46 -2.72
N PRO A 323 -18.18 1.10 -2.03
CA PRO A 323 -17.87 2.06 -0.96
C PRO A 323 -17.12 1.41 0.20
N THR A 324 -17.49 0.18 0.58
CA THR A 324 -16.88 -0.57 1.69
C THR A 324 -15.46 -1.03 1.41
N CYS A 325 -15.06 -1.13 0.13
CA CYS A 325 -13.69 -1.51 -0.26
C CYS A 325 -12.65 -0.41 0.04
N ASN A 326 -13.08 0.78 0.41
CA ASN A 326 -12.18 1.87 0.75
C ASN A 326 -11.42 1.62 2.06
N ILE A 327 -12.02 0.92 3.04
CA ILE A 327 -11.41 0.73 4.36
C ILE A 327 -10.85 2.08 4.86
N ASP A 328 -11.71 3.09 4.91
CA ASP A 328 -11.33 4.48 5.21
C ASP A 328 -12.16 5.10 6.36
N ASN A 329 -12.75 4.25 7.21
CA ASN A 329 -13.38 4.70 8.44
C ASN A 329 -12.33 5.28 9.40
N ALA A 330 -12.41 6.59 9.64
CA ALA A 330 -11.47 7.29 10.51
C ALA A 330 -11.88 7.25 12.00
N ASP A 331 -13.01 6.65 12.33
CA ASP A 331 -13.41 6.46 13.74
C ASP A 331 -12.74 5.21 14.34
N LEU A 332 -11.56 5.42 14.87
CA LEU A 332 -10.77 4.39 15.56
C LEU A 332 -11.00 4.36 17.09
N ARG A 333 -12.05 5.03 17.60
CA ARG A 333 -12.36 5.02 19.04
C ARG A 333 -12.55 3.61 19.62
N PRO A 334 -13.19 2.65 18.96
CA PRO A 334 -13.26 1.28 19.46
C PRO A 334 -11.88 0.63 19.62
N PHE A 335 -10.99 0.79 18.63
CA PHE A 335 -9.62 0.25 18.68
C PHE A 335 -8.76 0.89 19.77
N ALA A 336 -8.86 2.21 19.93
CA ALA A 336 -8.18 2.93 21.00
C ALA A 336 -8.72 2.53 22.39
N ALA A 337 -10.02 2.32 22.53
CA ALA A 337 -10.65 1.89 23.78
C ALA A 337 -10.25 0.47 24.19
N HIS A 338 -10.03 -0.43 23.22
CA HIS A 338 -9.45 -1.76 23.44
C HIS A 338 -7.99 -1.69 23.96
N GLY A 339 -7.31 -0.58 23.78
CA GLY A 339 -5.89 -0.40 24.12
C GLY A 339 -4.94 -0.67 22.97
N GLY A 340 -5.45 -0.92 21.77
CA GLY A 340 -4.68 -1.22 20.55
C GLY A 340 -3.68 -0.13 20.19
N LYS A 341 -2.57 -0.52 19.55
CA LYS A 341 -1.53 0.38 19.05
C LYS A 341 -1.40 0.25 17.54
N LEU A 342 -1.51 1.37 16.83
CA LEU A 342 -1.46 1.44 15.36
C LEU A 342 -0.25 2.23 14.88
N MET A 343 0.63 1.57 14.15
CA MET A 343 1.68 2.24 13.36
C MET A 343 1.27 2.23 11.90
N ILE A 344 1.25 3.40 11.28
CA ILE A 344 1.07 3.56 9.83
C ILE A 344 2.37 4.13 9.28
N ASP A 345 2.90 3.56 8.21
CA ASP A 345 4.00 4.20 7.50
C ASP A 345 3.75 4.22 6.00
N HIS A 346 4.22 5.29 5.34
CA HIS A 346 4.07 5.42 3.90
C HIS A 346 5.28 6.16 3.32
N GLY A 347 5.84 5.61 2.25
CA GLY A 347 6.87 6.29 1.48
C GLY A 347 6.29 7.51 0.79
N TRP A 348 6.93 8.69 0.94
CA TRP A 348 6.45 9.91 0.31
C TRP A 348 6.37 9.78 -1.22
N ASP A 349 7.33 9.07 -1.82
CA ASP A 349 7.47 8.90 -3.26
C ASP A 349 6.83 7.60 -3.79
N ASP A 350 5.74 7.15 -3.17
CA ASP A 350 5.05 5.93 -3.58
C ASP A 350 4.51 6.06 -5.02
N PRO A 351 4.94 5.18 -5.94
CA PRO A 351 4.50 5.21 -7.33
C PRO A 351 3.15 4.54 -7.59
N LEU A 352 2.53 3.89 -6.60
CA LEU A 352 1.31 3.11 -6.77
C LEU A 352 0.13 3.71 -6.01
N ILE A 353 0.37 4.14 -4.77
CA ILE A 353 -0.67 4.68 -3.89
C ILE A 353 -0.28 6.11 -3.52
N PRO A 354 -1.02 7.13 -3.95
CA PRO A 354 -0.73 8.51 -3.57
C PRO A 354 -0.72 8.69 -2.05
N THR A 355 0.45 8.98 -1.48
CA THR A 355 0.70 9.09 -0.03
C THR A 355 -0.22 10.09 0.66
N ARG A 356 -0.64 11.14 -0.08
CA ARG A 356 -1.59 12.14 0.44
C ARG A 356 -2.94 11.55 0.82
N GLY A 357 -3.36 10.41 0.23
CA GLY A 357 -4.57 9.70 0.66
C GLY A 357 -4.46 9.11 2.06
N THR A 358 -3.26 8.65 2.45
CA THR A 358 -3.00 8.17 3.81
C THR A 358 -2.88 9.33 4.80
N ILE A 359 -2.30 10.44 4.39
CA ILE A 359 -2.23 11.67 5.21
C ILE A 359 -3.64 12.19 5.48
N ASP A 360 -4.47 12.33 4.45
CA ASP A 360 -5.88 12.74 4.59
C ASP A 360 -6.64 11.84 5.57
N TYR A 361 -6.46 10.52 5.46
CA TYR A 361 -7.06 9.59 6.40
C TYR A 361 -6.61 9.88 7.84
N TYR A 362 -5.31 10.02 8.09
CA TYR A 362 -4.77 10.31 9.42
C TYR A 362 -5.27 11.65 9.97
N GLU A 363 -5.32 12.70 9.14
CA GLU A 363 -5.85 14.01 9.54
C GLU A 363 -7.35 13.94 9.90
N ARG A 364 -8.13 13.09 9.23
CA ARG A 364 -9.52 12.81 9.63
C ARG A 364 -9.60 12.09 10.99
N VAL A 365 -8.69 11.15 11.27
CA VAL A 365 -8.58 10.52 12.60
C VAL A 365 -8.28 11.59 13.65
N VAL A 366 -7.26 12.43 13.43
CA VAL A 366 -6.90 13.54 14.34
C VAL A 366 -8.10 14.45 14.61
N LYS A 367 -8.87 14.78 13.59
CA LYS A 367 -10.08 15.61 13.73
C LYS A 367 -11.15 14.95 14.60
N ILE A 368 -11.40 13.65 14.41
CA ILE A 368 -12.40 12.88 15.19
C ILE A 368 -12.01 12.81 16.67
N PHE A 369 -10.72 12.66 16.96
CA PHE A 369 -10.22 12.58 18.32
C PHE A 369 -10.00 13.95 18.99
N GLY A 370 -10.19 15.06 18.27
CA GLY A 370 -10.07 16.41 18.80
C GLY A 370 -8.63 16.94 18.90
N GLY A 371 -7.66 16.24 18.36
CA GLY A 371 -6.27 16.69 18.28
C GLY A 371 -5.25 15.57 18.16
N LYS A 372 -4.03 15.95 17.78
CA LYS A 372 -2.91 15.01 17.56
C LYS A 372 -2.49 14.31 18.88
N GLU A 373 -2.49 15.02 19.99
CA GLU A 373 -2.09 14.49 21.30
C GLU A 373 -2.93 13.25 21.70
N GLN A 374 -4.25 13.29 21.46
CA GLN A 374 -5.16 12.18 21.73
C GLN A 374 -4.88 10.99 20.82
N VAL A 375 -4.54 11.25 19.56
CA VAL A 375 -4.19 10.21 18.59
C VAL A 375 -2.83 9.60 18.88
N ASP A 376 -1.88 10.40 19.32
CA ASP A 376 -0.52 9.98 19.65
C ASP A 376 -0.47 8.93 20.79
N ALA A 377 -1.50 8.83 21.59
CA ALA A 377 -1.60 7.79 22.62
C ALA A 377 -1.72 6.36 22.04
N PHE A 378 -2.23 6.22 20.81
CA PHE A 378 -2.49 4.90 20.22
C PHE A 378 -2.13 4.77 18.73
N CYS A 379 -1.94 5.85 18.01
CA CYS A 379 -1.63 5.83 16.57
C CYS A 379 -0.46 6.75 16.23
N ARG A 380 0.47 6.26 15.38
CA ARG A 380 1.59 7.01 14.81
C ARG A 380 1.60 6.85 13.31
N LEU A 381 1.72 7.96 12.59
CA LEU A 381 1.96 7.98 11.15
C LEU A 381 3.40 8.38 10.86
N TYR A 382 4.10 7.62 10.02
CA TYR A 382 5.45 7.96 9.53
C TYR A 382 5.41 8.16 8.03
N ILE A 383 5.81 9.35 7.59
CA ILE A 383 5.96 9.67 6.17
C ILE A 383 7.44 9.77 5.86
N THR A 384 7.93 8.89 4.98
CA THR A 384 9.37 8.78 4.74
C THR A 384 9.74 9.32 3.36
N PRO A 385 10.39 10.51 3.29
CA PRO A 385 10.87 11.07 2.03
C PRO A 385 11.87 10.16 1.33
N GLY A 386 11.74 10.04 0.01
CA GLY A 386 12.59 9.19 -0.81
C GLY A 386 12.21 7.71 -0.81
N ASP A 387 11.49 7.26 0.20
CA ASP A 387 10.96 5.90 0.17
C ASP A 387 9.79 5.81 -0.82
N ASN A 388 9.69 4.64 -1.44
CA ASN A 388 8.66 4.34 -2.44
C ASN A 388 7.59 3.40 -1.88
N HIS A 389 7.08 2.48 -2.70
CA HIS A 389 6.05 1.52 -2.30
C HIS A 389 6.61 0.43 -1.36
N GLY A 390 6.92 0.80 -0.15
CA GLY A 390 7.05 -0.12 0.99
C GLY A 390 8.30 -0.99 1.04
N ASN A 391 9.47 -0.50 0.64
CA ASN A 391 10.69 -1.21 0.97
C ASN A 391 11.90 -0.27 1.12
N CYS A 392 12.75 -0.56 2.10
CA CYS A 392 14.01 0.12 2.33
C CYS A 392 15.08 -0.19 1.26
N VAL A 393 14.73 -0.94 0.23
CA VAL A 393 15.57 -1.29 -0.91
C VAL A 393 15.07 -0.52 -2.13
N GLY A 394 15.51 0.69 -2.32
CA GLY A 394 14.99 1.51 -3.40
C GLY A 394 15.68 2.86 -3.51
N ASN A 395 14.89 3.88 -3.82
CA ASN A 395 15.41 5.22 -4.11
C ASN A 395 15.73 6.02 -2.86
N GLY A 396 15.28 5.62 -1.68
CA GLY A 396 15.53 6.30 -0.42
C GLY A 396 15.35 5.39 0.79
N PRO A 397 15.59 5.94 1.99
CA PRO A 397 15.50 5.19 3.24
C PRO A 397 14.05 4.87 3.61
N GLY A 398 13.83 3.71 4.23
CA GLY A 398 12.53 3.28 4.76
C GLY A 398 12.69 2.51 6.07
N ILE A 399 11.58 2.28 6.78
CA ILE A 399 11.55 1.48 8.01
C ILE A 399 11.85 0.02 7.66
N THR A 400 12.79 -0.61 8.38
CA THR A 400 13.03 -2.05 8.19
C THR A 400 11.96 -2.87 8.91
N GLN A 401 11.76 -4.11 8.44
CA GLN A 401 10.89 -5.06 9.10
C GLN A 401 11.24 -5.22 10.59
N THR A 402 12.51 -5.39 10.89
CA THR A 402 13.00 -5.60 12.26
C THR A 402 12.77 -4.38 13.14
N ASP A 403 13.07 -3.17 12.64
CA ASP A 403 12.92 -1.94 13.43
C ASP A 403 11.44 -1.63 13.70
N GLY A 404 10.56 -1.77 12.69
CA GLY A 404 9.14 -1.52 12.83
C GLY A 404 8.46 -2.48 13.79
N ILE A 405 8.75 -3.79 13.68
CA ILE A 405 8.18 -4.81 14.57
C ILE A 405 8.65 -4.63 16.01
N LYS A 406 9.95 -4.37 16.21
CA LYS A 406 10.50 -4.13 17.53
C LYS A 406 9.89 -2.87 18.18
N ALA A 407 9.68 -1.82 17.41
CA ALA A 407 9.03 -0.60 17.88
C ALA A 407 7.58 -0.89 18.33
N LEU A 408 6.80 -1.61 17.51
CA LEU A 408 5.43 -1.98 17.81
C LEU A 408 5.34 -2.85 19.08
N ILE A 409 6.17 -3.89 19.20
CA ILE A 409 6.21 -4.76 20.39
C ILE A 409 6.56 -3.96 21.65
N ASN A 410 7.54 -3.07 21.59
CA ASN A 410 7.89 -2.23 22.74
C ASN A 410 6.74 -1.29 23.12
N TRP A 411 5.99 -0.79 22.14
CA TRP A 411 4.84 0.06 22.42
C TRP A 411 3.71 -0.71 23.11
N VAL A 412 3.34 -1.87 22.57
CA VAL A 412 2.27 -2.71 23.12
C VAL A 412 2.64 -3.27 24.50
N GLU A 413 3.83 -3.88 24.61
CA GLU A 413 4.17 -4.67 25.81
C GLU A 413 4.81 -3.87 26.94
N LYS A 414 5.40 -2.71 26.61
CA LYS A 414 6.15 -1.89 27.59
C LYS A 414 5.64 -0.45 27.68
N GLY A 415 4.65 -0.07 26.85
CA GLY A 415 4.15 1.30 26.81
C GLY A 415 5.13 2.31 26.22
N ILE A 416 6.20 1.86 25.55
CA ILE A 416 7.23 2.74 24.98
C ILE A 416 6.80 3.11 23.55
N ALA A 417 6.16 4.28 23.42
CA ALA A 417 5.74 4.80 22.12
C ALA A 417 6.96 5.10 21.23
N PRO A 418 6.92 4.76 19.92
CA PRO A 418 8.02 5.03 19.01
C PRO A 418 8.02 6.51 18.58
N GLU A 419 8.73 7.36 19.32
CA GLU A 419 8.90 8.79 19.00
C GLU A 419 9.85 8.97 17.81
N ASP A 420 10.88 8.14 17.74
CA ASP A 420 11.86 8.13 16.67
C ASP A 420 12.03 6.69 16.14
N ILE A 421 11.95 6.51 14.83
CA ILE A 421 12.17 5.21 14.22
C ILE A 421 13.33 5.25 13.23
N ARG A 422 14.18 4.23 13.30
CA ARG A 422 15.29 4.09 12.38
C ARG A 422 14.79 3.77 10.97
N VAL A 423 15.29 4.51 9.98
CA VAL A 423 15.07 4.26 8.55
C VAL A 423 16.39 4.12 7.82
N VAL A 424 16.45 3.17 6.89
CA VAL A 424 17.66 2.86 6.15
C VAL A 424 17.38 2.70 4.67
N GLN A 425 18.37 3.02 3.85
CA GLN A 425 18.45 2.64 2.46
C GLN A 425 19.53 1.58 2.29
N VAL A 426 19.18 0.47 1.66
CA VAL A 426 20.08 -0.66 1.45
C VAL A 426 20.36 -0.81 -0.05
N ASP A 427 21.62 -1.00 -0.41
CA ASP A 427 22.00 -1.37 -1.78
C ASP A 427 21.52 -2.79 -2.12
N ARG A 428 20.76 -2.90 -3.21
CA ARG A 428 20.14 -4.18 -3.62
C ARG A 428 21.16 -5.29 -3.93
N LYS A 429 22.34 -4.93 -4.39
CA LYS A 429 23.33 -5.90 -4.87
C LYS A 429 24.21 -6.38 -3.73
N THR A 430 24.60 -5.45 -2.89
CA THR A 430 25.61 -5.72 -1.84
C THR A 430 24.99 -5.94 -0.46
N GLY A 431 23.73 -5.57 -0.25
CA GLY A 431 23.07 -5.57 1.06
C GLY A 431 23.61 -4.50 2.02
N LYS A 432 24.52 -3.64 1.58
CA LYS A 432 25.11 -2.60 2.43
C LYS A 432 24.18 -1.42 2.63
N THR A 433 24.18 -0.86 3.83
CA THR A 433 23.49 0.39 4.13
C THR A 433 24.16 1.54 3.38
N ILE A 434 23.37 2.26 2.57
CA ILE A 434 23.81 3.46 1.81
C ILE A 434 23.53 4.71 2.65
N CYS A 435 22.33 4.78 3.26
CA CYS A 435 21.88 5.90 4.06
C CYS A 435 21.14 5.39 5.28
N GLU A 436 21.34 6.06 6.41
CA GLU A 436 20.64 5.78 7.65
C GLU A 436 20.27 7.11 8.32
N ARG A 437 19.08 7.18 8.87
CA ARG A 437 18.59 8.31 9.64
C ARG A 437 17.47 7.91 10.58
N THR A 438 17.00 8.85 11.37
CA THR A 438 15.83 8.72 12.22
C THR A 438 14.64 9.44 11.58
N GLN A 439 13.45 8.85 11.65
CA GLN A 439 12.19 9.43 11.19
C GLN A 439 11.28 9.66 12.39
N LYS A 440 10.80 10.89 12.53
CA LYS A 440 9.78 11.27 13.51
C LYS A 440 8.36 10.99 12.98
N PRO A 441 7.37 10.81 13.85
CA PRO A 441 5.96 10.80 13.46
C PRO A 441 5.54 12.11 12.80
N TYR A 442 4.57 12.01 11.87
CA TYR A 442 3.92 13.11 11.17
C TYR A 442 3.15 14.05 12.11
#